data_10b9199564c21becb13b271ebd512675
#
_entry.id   10b9199564c21becb13b271ebd512675
#
_cell.length_a   1.000
_cell.length_b   1.000
_cell.length_c   1.000
_cell.angle_alpha   90.00
_cell.angle_beta   90.00
_cell.angle_gamma   90.00
#
_symmetry.space_group_name_H-M   'P 1'
#
loop_
_entity.id
_entity.type
_entity.pdbx_description
1 polymer ?
#
loop_
_entity_poly.entity_id
_entity_poly.type
_entity_poly.pdbx_seq_one_letter_code
_entity_poly.pdbx_strand_id
1 'polypeptide(L)' 'MAEYKMQFRDGFLDRTKQMSGLKTDEAFAGAIGVSESVLARAKKTNECTPLMLIGLYKAFGFQPGEIAQAVNGT' A
#
# COMPACT_ATOMS: atom_id res chain seq x y z
N MET A 1 -8.98 -8.68 -23.94
CA MET A 1 -7.82 -9.15 -23.17
C MET A 1 -7.99 -8.79 -21.73
N ALA A 2 -7.78 -9.74 -20.83
CA ALA A 2 -7.92 -9.45 -19.40
C ALA A 2 -6.76 -8.57 -18.94
N GLU A 3 -7.08 -7.56 -18.14
CA GLU A 3 -6.10 -6.71 -17.50
C GLU A 3 -5.99 -7.08 -16.04
N TYR A 4 -4.78 -6.99 -15.50
CA TYR A 4 -4.54 -7.24 -14.09
C TYR A 4 -4.08 -5.96 -13.42
N LYS A 5 -4.57 -5.75 -12.22
CA LYS A 5 -4.17 -4.63 -11.36
C LYS A 5 -3.62 -5.19 -10.07
N MET A 6 -2.66 -4.48 -9.49
CA MET A 6 -2.19 -4.80 -8.16
C MET A 6 -3.05 -4.10 -7.13
N GLN A 7 -3.60 -4.88 -6.22
CA GLN A 7 -4.37 -4.35 -5.09
C GLN A 7 -3.75 -4.81 -3.78
N PHE A 8 -3.84 -3.96 -2.77
CA PHE A 8 -3.41 -4.37 -1.44
C PHE A 8 -4.23 -5.54 -0.95
N ARG A 9 -3.61 -6.41 -0.18
CA ARG A 9 -4.33 -7.46 0.51
C ARG A 9 -5.29 -6.83 1.52
N ASP A 10 -6.43 -7.48 1.76
CA ASP A 10 -7.49 -6.93 2.61
C ASP A 10 -6.95 -6.49 3.97
N GLY A 11 -7.20 -5.23 4.30
CA GLY A 11 -6.79 -4.66 5.57
C GLY A 11 -5.30 -4.46 5.75
N PHE A 12 -4.50 -4.63 4.69
CA PHE A 12 -3.05 -4.55 4.81
C PHE A 12 -2.59 -3.18 5.32
N LEU A 13 -3.10 -2.09 4.72
CA LEU A 13 -2.67 -0.74 5.11
C LEU A 13 -3.02 -0.44 6.57
N ASP A 14 -4.21 -0.81 7.00
CA ASP A 14 -4.62 -0.57 8.38
C ASP A 14 -3.78 -1.38 9.36
N ARG A 15 -3.55 -2.66 9.07
CA ARG A 15 -2.72 -3.50 9.93
C ARG A 15 -1.29 -2.99 10.02
N THR A 16 -0.73 -2.58 8.88
CA THR A 16 0.65 -2.08 8.84
C THR A 16 0.78 -0.79 9.63
N LYS A 17 -0.17 0.11 9.49
CA LYS A 17 -0.19 1.34 10.25
C LYS A 17 -0.23 1.06 11.76
N GLN A 18 -1.09 0.15 12.19
CA GLN A 18 -1.18 -0.23 13.60
C GLN A 18 0.12 -0.86 14.09
N MET A 19 0.70 -1.76 13.33
CA MET A 19 1.94 -2.45 13.70
C MET A 19 3.13 -1.50 13.77
N SER A 20 3.16 -0.48 12.92
CA SER A 20 4.25 0.48 12.86
C SER A 20 4.24 1.47 14.02
N GLY A 21 3.12 1.61 14.72
CA GLY A 21 2.96 2.60 15.76
C GLY A 21 2.73 4.02 15.24
N LEU A 22 2.65 4.21 13.94
CA LEU A 22 2.39 5.52 13.35
C LEU A 22 0.91 5.86 13.50
N LYS A 23 0.62 7.01 14.09
CA LYS A 23 -0.76 7.36 14.47
C LYS A 23 -1.52 8.16 13.42
N THR A 24 -0.79 8.77 12.47
CA THR A 24 -1.42 9.61 11.45
C THR A 24 -1.10 9.08 10.05
N ASP A 25 -2.00 9.36 9.11
CA ASP A 25 -1.76 9.01 7.71
C ASP A 25 -0.59 9.81 7.13
N GLU A 26 -0.40 11.05 7.59
CA GLU A 26 0.74 11.86 7.17
C GLU A 26 2.07 11.19 7.53
N ALA A 27 2.19 10.71 8.77
CA ALA A 27 3.39 10.03 9.23
C ALA A 27 3.60 8.72 8.47
N PHE A 28 2.53 7.97 8.25
CA PHE A 28 2.59 6.71 7.52
C PHE A 28 3.00 6.92 6.06
N ALA A 29 2.39 7.91 5.39
CA ALA A 29 2.75 8.26 4.01
C ALA A 29 4.22 8.67 3.93
N GLY A 30 4.68 9.50 4.87
CA GLY A 30 6.08 9.89 4.92
C GLY A 30 7.03 8.73 5.10
N ALA A 31 6.65 7.76 5.93
CA ALA A 31 7.48 6.58 6.17
C ALA A 31 7.66 5.72 4.91
N ILE A 32 6.63 5.61 4.09
CA ILE A 32 6.71 4.82 2.86
C ILE A 32 7.08 5.66 1.62
N GLY A 33 7.32 6.95 1.81
CA GLY A 33 7.84 7.81 0.75
C GLY A 33 6.82 8.27 -0.27
N VAL A 34 5.53 8.36 0.11
CA VAL A 34 4.48 8.86 -0.78
C VAL A 34 3.79 10.05 -0.14
N SER A 35 3.06 10.82 -0.95
CA SER A 35 2.27 11.92 -0.43
C SER A 35 1.02 11.40 0.29
N GLU A 36 0.48 12.23 1.17
CA GLU A 36 -0.75 11.92 1.88
C GLU A 36 -1.91 11.69 0.91
N SER A 37 -1.95 12.45 -0.19
CA SER A 37 -2.96 12.29 -1.23
C SER A 37 -2.88 10.93 -1.91
N VAL A 38 -1.67 10.46 -2.19
CA VAL A 38 -1.46 9.14 -2.78
C VAL A 38 -1.93 8.05 -1.82
N LEU A 39 -1.61 8.18 -0.54
CA LEU A 39 -2.06 7.22 0.47
C LEU A 39 -3.59 7.21 0.58
N ALA A 40 -4.22 8.38 0.62
CA ALA A 40 -5.67 8.49 0.72
C ALA A 40 -6.35 7.81 -0.48
N ARG A 41 -5.82 8.03 -1.68
CA ARG A 41 -6.34 7.39 -2.89
C ARG A 41 -6.18 5.87 -2.82
N ALA A 42 -5.04 5.40 -2.36
CA ALA A 42 -4.80 3.97 -2.22
C ALA A 42 -5.76 3.33 -1.22
N LYS A 43 -6.05 4.00 -0.13
CA LYS A 43 -7.01 3.51 0.86
C LYS A 43 -8.43 3.44 0.29
N LYS A 44 -8.77 4.39 -0.58
CA LYS A 44 -10.09 4.45 -1.19
C LYS A 44 -10.28 3.40 -2.29
N THR A 45 -9.27 3.24 -3.15
CA THR A 45 -9.35 2.35 -4.31
C THR A 45 -8.74 0.99 -4.08
N ASN A 46 -7.97 0.84 -3.02
CA ASN A 46 -7.19 -0.35 -2.69
C ASN A 46 -6.11 -0.68 -3.74
N GLU A 47 -5.80 0.26 -4.61
CA GLU A 47 -4.80 0.08 -5.64
C GLU A 47 -3.39 0.26 -5.10
N CYS A 48 -2.52 -0.72 -5.36
CA CYS A 48 -1.12 -0.68 -4.96
C CYS A 48 -0.27 -0.25 -6.14
N THR A 49 0.25 0.97 -6.09
CA THR A 49 1.16 1.45 -7.14
C THR A 49 2.56 0.89 -6.92
N PRO A 50 3.39 0.81 -7.97
CA PRO A 50 4.79 0.38 -7.80
C PRO A 50 5.56 1.21 -6.78
N LEU A 51 5.30 2.51 -6.73
CA LEU A 51 5.97 3.39 -5.78
C LEU A 51 5.65 3.01 -4.33
N MET A 52 4.38 2.71 -4.04
CA MET A 52 3.97 2.28 -2.71
C MET A 52 4.52 0.91 -2.37
N LEU A 53 4.54 0.01 -3.33
CA LEU A 53 5.10 -1.33 -3.14
C LEU A 53 6.56 -1.25 -2.72
N ILE A 54 7.34 -0.46 -3.44
CA ILE A 54 8.76 -0.27 -3.15
C ILE A 54 8.93 0.42 -1.79
N GLY A 55 8.13 1.44 -1.52
CA GLY A 55 8.20 2.16 -0.26
C GLY A 55 7.92 1.27 0.95
N LEU A 56 6.91 0.42 0.85
CA LEU A 56 6.58 -0.52 1.93
C LEU A 56 7.68 -1.57 2.11
N TYR A 57 8.24 -2.05 1.02
CA TYR A 57 9.37 -2.97 1.09
C TYR A 57 10.56 -2.33 1.81
N LYS A 58 10.92 -1.11 1.42
CA LYS A 58 12.08 -0.43 2.00
C LYS A 58 11.87 -0.04 3.46
N ALA A 59 10.67 0.43 3.78
CA ALA A 59 10.38 0.94 5.13
C ALA A 59 10.19 -0.16 6.16
N PHE A 60 9.55 -1.26 5.77
CA PHE A 60 9.14 -2.30 6.71
C PHE A 60 9.65 -3.70 6.37
N GLY A 61 10.29 -3.89 5.24
CA GLY A 61 10.84 -5.18 4.85
C GLY A 61 9.83 -6.20 4.33
N PHE A 62 8.61 -5.78 4.01
CA PHE A 62 7.61 -6.69 3.46
C PHE A 62 7.98 -7.14 2.05
N GLN A 63 7.79 -8.40 1.76
CA GLN A 63 7.91 -8.90 0.39
C GLN A 63 6.71 -8.44 -0.44
N PRO A 64 6.89 -8.24 -1.76
CA PRO A 64 5.78 -7.78 -2.61
C PRO A 64 4.52 -8.64 -2.51
N GLY A 65 4.67 -9.95 -2.42
CA GLY A 65 3.53 -10.86 -2.30
C GLY A 65 2.77 -10.74 -0.99
N GLU A 66 3.42 -10.23 0.06
CA GLU A 66 2.77 -9.96 1.33
C GLU A 66 1.94 -8.67 1.28
N ILE A 67 2.37 -7.72 0.46
CA ILE A 67 1.77 -6.39 0.38
C ILE A 67 0.53 -6.41 -0.49
N ALA A 68 0.64 -7.00 -1.68
CA ALA A 68 -0.36 -6.86 -2.72
C ALA A 68 -0.53 -8.15 -3.52
N GLN A 69 -1.60 -8.21 -4.27
CA GLN A 69 -1.90 -9.33 -5.14
C GLN A 69 -2.41 -8.82 -6.48
N ALA A 70 -2.16 -9.59 -7.53
CA ALA A 70 -2.71 -9.28 -8.84
C ALA A 70 -4.18 -9.73 -8.88
N VAL A 71 -5.05 -8.83 -9.32
CA VAL A 71 -6.48 -9.14 -9.49
C VAL A 71 -6.88 -8.79 -10.91
N ASN A 72 -7.88 -9.50 -11.42
CA ASN A 72 -8.43 -9.20 -12.73
C ASN A 72 -9.19 -7.89 -12.66
N GLY A 73 -8.76 -6.90 -13.43
CA GLY A 73 -9.33 -5.56 -13.42
C GLY A 73 -10.45 -5.33 -14.44
N THR A 74 -10.82 -6.34 -15.19
CA THR A 74 -11.92 -6.21 -16.19
C THR A 74 -13.25 -6.64 -15.63
#